data_7c08ea1a80d5524a14173d44b8923a49
#
_entry.id   7c08ea1a80d5524a14173d44b8923a49
#
_cell.length_a   1.000
_cell.length_b   1.000
_cell.length_c   1.000
_cell.angle_alpha   90.00
_cell.angle_beta   90.00
_cell.angle_gamma   90.00
#
_symmetry.space_group_name_H-M   'P 1'
#
loop_
_entity.id
_entity.type
_entity.pdbx_description
1 polymer ?
#
loop_
_entity_poly.entity_id
_entity_poly.type
_entity_poly.pdbx_seq_one_letter_code
_entity_poly.pdbx_strand_id
1 'polypeptide(L)'
;YWEWLFFGVTSPLVEFFKHKESIFGLTVEFENDLYWGRSKAIEESKREPPSDKQLFGFGYLLGHAYAFGIQDLFSENVIRTEHGLQVIDAEVVLSKFVLPQESFLLPFRGCAFGRSAISHLLNSETEITQPVLEKIVDGFCAVLSELNQNGSKIIEALSIELNAKK
;
A
#
# COMPACT_ATOMS: atom_id res chain seq x y z
N TYR A 1 -5.93 13.41 -4.37
CA TYR A 1 -7.05 13.06 -3.48
C TYR A 1 -7.11 11.55 -3.20
N TRP A 2 -6.98 10.72 -4.22
CA TRP A 2 -7.01 9.26 -4.07
C TRP A 2 -5.84 8.75 -3.24
N GLU A 3 -4.64 9.30 -3.44
CA GLU A 3 -3.48 8.98 -2.62
C GLU A 3 -3.74 9.31 -1.15
N TRP A 4 -4.34 10.48 -0.86
CA TRP A 4 -4.73 10.83 0.50
C TRP A 4 -5.75 9.85 1.07
N LEU A 5 -6.80 9.51 0.31
CA LEU A 5 -7.86 8.63 0.80
C LEU A 5 -7.35 7.23 1.16
N PHE A 6 -6.47 6.65 0.32
CA PHE A 6 -6.00 5.28 0.50
C PHE A 6 -4.67 5.17 1.25
N PHE A 7 -3.88 6.24 1.34
CA PHE A 7 -2.52 6.22 1.90
C PHE A 7 -2.21 7.39 2.86
N GLY A 8 -3.12 8.35 3.02
CA GLY A 8 -2.92 9.53 3.86
C GLY A 8 -3.07 9.25 5.35
N VAL A 9 -2.17 9.81 6.17
CA VAL A 9 -2.21 9.66 7.65
C VAL A 9 -3.48 10.25 8.29
N THR A 10 -4.17 11.15 7.59
CA THR A 10 -5.42 11.77 8.03
C THR A 10 -6.65 11.23 7.30
N SER A 11 -6.48 10.15 6.53
CA SER A 11 -7.59 9.49 5.85
C SER A 11 -8.64 8.96 6.84
N PRO A 12 -9.94 9.06 6.53
CA PRO A 12 -10.99 8.44 7.34
C PRO A 12 -10.90 6.91 7.37
N LEU A 13 -10.11 6.30 6.51
CA LEU A 13 -9.90 4.85 6.52
C LEU A 13 -8.90 4.39 7.59
N VAL A 14 -8.03 5.28 8.08
CA VAL A 14 -6.93 4.94 9.01
C VAL A 14 -7.40 4.21 10.26
N GLU A 15 -8.57 4.59 10.79
CA GLU A 15 -9.09 4.02 12.04
C GLU A 15 -9.52 2.54 11.94
N PHE A 16 -9.73 2.04 10.72
CA PHE A 16 -10.16 0.66 10.49
C PHE A 16 -9.01 -0.34 10.42
N PHE A 17 -7.75 0.15 10.45
CA PHE A 17 -6.55 -0.66 10.26
C PHE A 17 -5.65 -0.60 11.49
N LYS A 18 -5.25 -1.77 12.00
CA LYS A 18 -4.38 -1.89 13.20
C LYS A 18 -2.92 -1.57 12.90
N HIS A 19 -2.44 -2.00 11.72
CA HIS A 19 -1.08 -1.78 11.27
C HIS A 19 -1.02 -0.64 10.25
N LYS A 20 -1.69 0.45 10.60
CA LYS A 20 -1.88 1.62 9.75
C LYS A 20 -0.58 2.24 9.22
N GLU A 21 0.49 2.16 9.98
CA GLU A 21 1.82 2.66 9.59
C GLU A 21 2.43 1.91 8.39
N SER A 22 1.92 0.72 8.06
CA SER A 22 2.33 -0.05 6.89
C SER A 22 1.63 0.38 5.60
N ILE A 23 0.60 1.23 5.69
CA ILE A 23 -0.18 1.73 4.55
C ILE A 23 -0.20 3.27 4.54
N PHE A 24 -0.56 3.87 5.68
CA PHE A 24 -0.89 5.29 5.79
C PHE A 24 0.32 6.09 6.26
N GLY A 25 1.18 6.50 5.36
CA GLY A 25 2.36 7.31 5.64
C GLY A 25 2.39 8.65 4.90
N LEU A 26 1.49 8.86 3.94
CA LEU A 26 1.41 10.10 3.18
C LEU A 26 0.82 11.22 4.03
N THR A 27 1.58 12.30 4.23
CA THR A 27 1.05 13.55 4.76
C THR A 27 0.70 14.45 3.59
N VAL A 28 -0.58 14.68 3.36
CA VAL A 28 -1.07 15.52 2.25
C VAL A 28 -1.72 16.76 2.83
N GLU A 29 -1.24 17.93 2.40
CA GLU A 29 -1.85 19.23 2.69
C GLU A 29 -2.52 19.73 1.42
N PHE A 30 -3.83 19.96 1.45
CA PHE A 30 -4.58 20.49 0.32
C PHE A 30 -4.56 22.00 0.33
N GLU A 31 -4.28 22.62 -0.81
CA GLU A 31 -4.38 24.07 -1.00
C GLU A 31 -5.62 24.40 -1.84
N ASN A 32 -6.41 25.39 -1.39
CA ASN A 32 -7.53 26.01 -2.10
C ASN A 32 -8.42 25.06 -2.93
N ASP A 33 -9.34 24.38 -2.30
CA ASP A 33 -10.43 23.63 -2.92
C ASP A 33 -10.04 22.38 -3.74
N LEU A 34 -8.93 21.64 -3.38
CA LEU A 34 -8.94 20.19 -3.52
C LEU A 34 -8.43 19.55 -4.82
N TYR A 35 -7.90 20.30 -5.76
CA TYR A 35 -7.39 19.68 -7.00
C TYR A 35 -5.90 19.34 -6.96
N TRP A 36 -5.16 19.91 -6.01
CA TRP A 36 -3.75 19.62 -5.81
C TRP A 36 -3.36 19.83 -4.34
N GLY A 37 -2.32 19.14 -3.93
CA GLY A 37 -1.80 19.20 -2.58
C GLY A 37 -0.29 19.02 -2.57
N ARG A 38 0.33 19.20 -1.41
CA ARG A 38 1.73 18.91 -1.15
C ARG A 38 1.82 17.70 -0.26
N SER A 39 2.73 16.78 -0.57
CA SER A 39 3.10 15.70 0.33
C SER A 39 4.43 16.02 1.02
N LYS A 40 4.54 15.67 2.29
CA LYS A 40 5.82 15.72 3.00
C LYS A 40 6.73 14.60 2.46
N ALA A 41 8.01 14.91 2.27
CA ALA A 41 8.98 13.89 1.88
C ALA A 41 9.05 12.77 2.93
N ILE A 42 9.04 11.53 2.46
CA ILE A 42 9.17 10.33 3.28
C ILE A 42 10.65 9.97 3.35
N GLU A 43 11.15 9.67 4.55
CA GLU A 43 12.53 9.22 4.72
C GLU A 43 12.68 7.78 4.23
N GLU A 44 13.59 7.58 3.28
CA GLU A 44 13.95 6.23 2.81
C GLU A 44 14.81 5.52 3.86
N SER A 45 14.43 4.30 4.21
CA SER A 45 15.25 3.45 5.08
C SER A 45 16.45 2.86 4.31
N LYS A 46 17.53 2.57 5.02
CA LYS A 46 18.74 1.96 4.43
C LYS A 46 18.41 0.63 3.75
N ARG A 47 19.14 0.33 2.67
CA ARG A 47 19.07 -0.95 1.96
C ARG A 47 19.86 -2.02 2.72
N GLU A 48 19.25 -2.58 3.75
CA GLU A 48 19.71 -3.74 4.51
C GLU A 48 18.75 -4.92 4.24
N PRO A 49 19.09 -6.15 4.58
CA PRO A 49 18.11 -7.24 4.53
C PRO A 49 16.82 -6.82 5.23
N PRO A 50 15.65 -7.15 4.66
CA PRO A 50 14.39 -6.69 5.24
C PRO A 50 14.15 -7.32 6.60
N SER A 51 13.66 -6.53 7.55
CA SER A 51 13.18 -7.03 8.83
C SER A 51 11.84 -7.76 8.68
N ASP A 52 11.49 -8.61 9.65
CA ASP A 52 10.18 -9.25 9.74
C ASP A 52 9.04 -8.23 9.68
N LYS A 53 9.23 -7.06 10.30
CA LYS A 53 8.28 -5.95 10.29
C LYS A 53 8.07 -5.41 8.87
N GLN A 54 9.14 -5.25 8.11
CA GLN A 54 9.06 -4.78 6.73
C GLN A 54 8.40 -5.80 5.80
N LEU A 55 8.69 -7.09 5.98
CA LEU A 55 8.06 -8.16 5.20
C LEU A 55 6.56 -8.26 5.50
N PHE A 56 6.19 -8.21 6.78
CA PHE A 56 4.79 -8.15 7.21
C PHE A 56 4.08 -6.91 6.62
N GLY A 57 4.69 -5.72 6.74
CA GLY A 57 4.15 -4.48 6.21
C GLY A 57 3.97 -4.51 4.70
N PHE A 58 4.88 -5.15 3.96
CA PHE A 58 4.72 -5.38 2.53
C PHE A 58 3.51 -6.26 2.22
N GLY A 59 3.36 -7.37 2.95
CA GLY A 59 2.18 -8.24 2.81
C GLY A 59 0.87 -7.50 3.11
N TYR A 60 0.89 -6.65 4.14
CA TYR A 60 -0.25 -5.84 4.53
C TYR A 60 -0.63 -4.81 3.44
N LEU A 61 0.36 -4.14 2.84
CA LEU A 61 0.15 -3.26 1.68
C LEU A 61 -0.38 -4.04 0.47
N LEU A 62 0.15 -5.23 0.21
CA LEU A 62 -0.31 -6.09 -0.89
C LEU A 62 -1.80 -6.47 -0.74
N GLY A 63 -2.22 -6.82 0.47
CA GLY A 63 -3.62 -7.12 0.77
C GLY A 63 -4.52 -5.90 0.66
N HIS A 64 -4.04 -4.72 1.07
CA HIS A 64 -4.74 -3.45 0.89
C HIS A 64 -4.92 -3.12 -0.60
N ALA A 65 -3.86 -3.19 -1.39
CA ALA A 65 -3.92 -2.96 -2.82
C ALA A 65 -4.88 -3.93 -3.53
N TYR A 66 -4.83 -5.21 -3.16
CA TYR A 66 -5.75 -6.24 -3.66
C TYR A 66 -7.21 -5.89 -3.35
N ALA A 67 -7.52 -5.55 -2.10
CA ALA A 67 -8.88 -5.30 -1.64
C ALA A 67 -9.52 -4.06 -2.27
N PHE A 68 -8.74 -3.01 -2.49
CA PHE A 68 -9.22 -1.75 -3.06
C PHE A 68 -8.93 -1.60 -4.56
N GLY A 69 -8.47 -2.65 -5.22
CA GLY A 69 -8.20 -2.64 -6.66
C GLY A 69 -7.19 -1.56 -7.06
N ILE A 70 -6.11 -1.43 -6.26
CA ILE A 70 -5.06 -0.45 -6.51
C ILE A 70 -4.02 -1.06 -7.43
N GLN A 71 -3.70 -0.36 -8.50
CA GLN A 71 -2.70 -0.75 -9.51
C GLN A 71 -1.61 0.31 -9.61
N ASP A 72 -0.64 0.03 -10.48
CA ASP A 72 0.42 0.97 -10.84
C ASP A 72 1.41 1.28 -9.71
N LEU A 73 1.55 0.36 -8.75
CA LEU A 73 2.49 0.46 -7.65
C LEU A 73 3.88 -0.09 -8.05
N PHE A 74 4.46 0.48 -9.10
CA PHE A 74 5.83 0.16 -9.52
C PHE A 74 6.87 0.61 -8.49
N SER A 75 8.11 0.20 -8.69
CA SER A 75 9.23 0.58 -7.82
C SER A 75 9.42 2.09 -7.69
N GLU A 76 9.14 2.88 -8.74
CA GLU A 76 9.18 4.33 -8.71
C GLU A 76 8.07 4.99 -7.89
N ASN A 77 6.96 4.29 -7.66
CA ASN A 77 5.77 4.79 -6.95
C ASN A 77 5.74 4.43 -5.47
N VAL A 78 6.83 3.82 -4.98
CA VAL A 78 6.96 3.42 -3.58
C VAL A 78 8.33 3.76 -3.01
N ILE A 79 8.38 3.98 -1.69
CA ILE A 79 9.64 4.18 -0.95
C ILE A 79 9.72 3.14 0.16
N ARG A 80 10.91 2.58 0.38
CA ARG A 80 11.18 1.69 1.49
C ARG A 80 11.26 2.48 2.80
N THR A 81 10.52 2.04 3.81
CA THR A 81 10.52 2.61 5.16
C THR A 81 10.83 1.53 6.20
N GLU A 82 10.86 1.89 7.47
CA GLU A 82 11.01 0.92 8.57
C GLU A 82 9.79 0.00 8.75
N HIS A 83 8.63 0.35 8.16
CA HIS A 83 7.39 -0.41 8.25
C HIS A 83 7.10 -1.27 7.01
N GLY A 84 7.94 -1.22 6.00
CA GLY A 84 7.73 -1.89 4.71
C GLY A 84 7.89 -0.93 3.54
N LEU A 85 6.93 -0.92 2.64
CA LEU A 85 6.89 0.01 1.52
C LEU A 85 5.78 1.03 1.72
N GLN A 86 6.10 2.29 1.52
CA GLN A 86 5.15 3.39 1.52
C GLN A 86 4.87 3.84 0.09
N VAL A 87 3.60 3.91 -0.28
CA VAL A 87 3.16 4.44 -1.58
C VAL A 87 3.31 5.95 -1.57
N ILE A 88 3.86 6.50 -2.66
CA ILE A 88 4.04 7.94 -2.87
C ILE A 88 3.28 8.45 -4.08
N ASP A 89 2.90 7.54 -4.98
CA ASP A 89 2.07 7.83 -6.14
C ASP A 89 1.15 6.65 -6.43
N ALA A 90 -0.15 6.90 -6.62
CA ALA A 90 -1.16 5.90 -6.91
C ALA A 90 -2.26 6.47 -7.81
N GLU A 91 -2.12 6.27 -9.08
CA GLU A 91 -3.06 6.81 -10.08
C GLU A 91 -4.32 5.96 -10.25
N VAL A 92 -4.20 4.65 -10.05
CA VAL A 92 -5.27 3.70 -10.33
C VAL A 92 -5.77 3.05 -9.04
N VAL A 93 -6.99 3.39 -8.66
CA VAL A 93 -7.67 2.84 -7.48
C VAL A 93 -9.09 2.40 -7.84
N LEU A 94 -9.68 1.55 -7.01
CA LEU A 94 -11.04 1.01 -7.19
C LEU A 94 -11.26 0.38 -8.57
N SER A 95 -10.19 -0.17 -9.15
CA SER A 95 -10.32 -0.99 -10.35
C SER A 95 -11.24 -2.17 -10.09
N LYS A 96 -11.79 -2.73 -11.17
CA LYS A 96 -12.54 -3.99 -11.10
C LYS A 96 -11.68 -5.05 -10.41
N PHE A 97 -11.89 -6.27 -10.48
CA PHE A 97 -11.06 -7.29 -9.86
C PHE A 97 -9.58 -7.15 -10.30
N VAL A 98 -8.66 -7.07 -9.32
CA VAL A 98 -7.21 -6.97 -9.54
C VAL A 98 -6.55 -8.16 -8.86
N LEU A 99 -5.77 -8.92 -9.60
CA LEU A 99 -4.90 -9.94 -9.00
C LEU A 99 -3.73 -9.26 -8.27
N PRO A 100 -3.17 -9.87 -7.21
CA PRO A 100 -2.05 -9.26 -6.46
C PRO A 100 -0.86 -8.85 -7.33
N GLN A 101 -0.57 -9.60 -8.41
CA GLN A 101 0.48 -9.26 -9.36
C GLN A 101 0.14 -8.04 -10.23
N GLU A 102 -1.13 -7.72 -10.46
CA GLU A 102 -1.56 -6.57 -11.26
C GLU A 102 -1.40 -5.25 -10.51
N SER A 103 -1.16 -5.30 -9.21
CA SER A 103 -0.77 -4.12 -8.43
C SER A 103 0.65 -3.61 -8.77
N PHE A 104 1.48 -4.41 -9.42
CA PHE A 104 2.91 -4.23 -9.66
C PHE A 104 3.78 -4.27 -8.38
N LEU A 105 3.21 -4.58 -7.25
CA LEU A 105 3.97 -4.85 -6.02
C LEU A 105 4.85 -6.10 -6.16
N LEU A 106 4.37 -7.11 -6.90
CA LEU A 106 5.08 -8.36 -7.19
C LEU A 106 5.49 -8.46 -8.66
N PRO A 107 6.60 -9.15 -8.98
CA PRO A 107 6.96 -9.42 -10.36
C PRO A 107 5.97 -10.41 -11.01
N PHE A 108 5.72 -10.22 -12.29
CA PHE A 108 4.88 -11.13 -13.09
C PHE A 108 5.37 -11.16 -14.54
N ARG A 109 4.77 -12.04 -15.36
CA ARG A 109 5.12 -12.13 -16.78
C ARG A 109 4.85 -10.78 -17.47
N GLY A 110 5.92 -10.10 -17.89
CA GLY A 110 5.85 -8.77 -18.52
C GLY A 110 6.29 -7.62 -17.60
N CYS A 111 6.50 -7.88 -16.30
CA CYS A 111 7.10 -6.94 -15.38
C CYS A 111 8.34 -7.53 -14.73
N ALA A 112 9.52 -7.02 -15.09
CA ALA A 112 10.79 -7.48 -14.54
C ALA A 112 10.83 -7.21 -13.02
N PHE A 113 11.59 -8.06 -12.28
CA PHE A 113 11.75 -7.94 -10.84
C PHE A 113 12.12 -6.51 -10.40
N GLY A 114 13.10 -5.88 -11.05
CA GLY A 114 13.57 -4.53 -10.69
C GLY A 114 12.56 -3.40 -10.90
N ARG A 115 11.46 -3.66 -11.64
CA ARG A 115 10.37 -2.71 -11.79
C ARG A 115 9.23 -2.94 -10.80
N SER A 116 9.16 -4.10 -10.19
CA SER A 116 8.17 -4.39 -9.14
C SER A 116 8.62 -3.78 -7.81
N ALA A 117 7.67 -3.35 -7.01
CA ALA A 117 7.95 -2.68 -5.74
C ALA A 117 8.74 -3.54 -4.74
N ILE A 118 8.56 -4.87 -4.76
CA ILE A 118 9.29 -5.79 -3.88
C ILE A 118 10.83 -5.70 -4.05
N SER A 119 11.32 -5.18 -5.18
CA SER A 119 12.74 -4.98 -5.43
C SER A 119 13.40 -3.98 -4.45
N HIS A 120 12.62 -3.17 -3.75
CA HIS A 120 13.11 -2.32 -2.65
C HIS A 120 13.42 -3.12 -1.37
N LEU A 121 12.82 -4.29 -1.20
CA LEU A 121 13.00 -5.15 -0.02
C LEU A 121 13.94 -6.33 -0.32
N LEU A 122 13.74 -6.98 -1.46
CA LEU A 122 14.50 -8.15 -1.87
C LEU A 122 15.32 -7.83 -3.12
N ASN A 123 16.42 -8.53 -3.34
CA ASN A 123 17.14 -8.48 -4.61
C ASN A 123 16.76 -9.69 -5.49
N SER A 124 17.09 -9.64 -6.76
CA SER A 124 16.77 -10.72 -7.72
C SER A 124 17.45 -12.06 -7.41
N GLU A 125 18.51 -12.04 -6.58
CA GLU A 125 19.28 -13.21 -6.17
C GLU A 125 18.85 -13.74 -4.80
N THR A 126 17.97 -12.98 -4.10
CA THR A 126 17.47 -13.39 -2.79
C THR A 126 16.51 -14.57 -2.97
N GLU A 127 16.88 -15.72 -2.45
CA GLU A 127 15.97 -16.85 -2.37
C GLU A 127 14.81 -16.49 -1.42
N ILE A 128 13.58 -16.57 -1.94
CA ILE A 128 12.39 -16.40 -1.11
C ILE A 128 12.21 -17.66 -0.28
N THR A 129 12.77 -17.65 0.91
CA THR A 129 12.65 -18.76 1.86
C THR A 129 11.22 -18.83 2.44
N GLN A 130 10.87 -19.99 2.97
CA GLN A 130 9.56 -20.17 3.61
C GLN A 130 9.29 -19.14 4.72
N PRO A 131 10.23 -18.80 5.64
CA PRO A 131 9.99 -17.75 6.65
C PRO A 131 9.69 -16.37 6.07
N VAL A 132 10.36 -15.98 4.97
CA VAL A 132 10.09 -14.72 4.27
C VAL A 132 8.67 -14.70 3.71
N LEU A 133 8.27 -15.79 3.05
CA LEU A 133 6.93 -15.93 2.49
C LEU A 133 5.86 -15.90 3.58
N GLU A 134 6.08 -16.60 4.69
CA GLU A 134 5.15 -16.63 5.83
C GLU A 134 4.88 -15.22 6.36
N LYS A 135 5.90 -14.38 6.53
CA LYS A 135 5.72 -13.00 7.00
C LYS A 135 4.88 -12.15 6.03
N ILE A 136 5.11 -12.30 4.74
CA ILE A 136 4.33 -11.60 3.72
C ILE A 136 2.87 -12.08 3.76
N VAL A 137 2.64 -13.39 3.84
CA VAL A 137 1.30 -13.97 3.93
C VAL A 137 0.59 -13.56 5.21
N ASP A 138 1.29 -13.52 6.35
CA ASP A 138 0.73 -13.06 7.62
C ASP A 138 0.18 -11.63 7.50
N GLY A 139 0.96 -10.72 6.89
CA GLY A 139 0.53 -9.34 6.66
C GLY A 139 -0.69 -9.26 5.73
N PHE A 140 -0.67 -10.01 4.63
CA PHE A 140 -1.79 -10.09 3.68
C PHE A 140 -3.07 -10.58 4.36
N CYS A 141 -3.00 -11.66 5.12
CA CYS A 141 -4.14 -12.21 5.84
C CYS A 141 -4.65 -11.28 6.95
N ALA A 142 -3.75 -10.55 7.62
CA ALA A 142 -4.11 -9.61 8.66
C ALA A 142 -5.03 -8.51 8.13
N VAL A 143 -4.66 -7.84 7.04
CA VAL A 143 -5.49 -6.78 6.45
C VAL A 143 -6.82 -7.31 5.95
N LEU A 144 -6.86 -8.48 5.31
CA LEU A 144 -8.12 -9.08 4.87
C LEU A 144 -9.05 -9.41 6.05
N SER A 145 -8.50 -9.86 7.17
CA SER A 145 -9.27 -10.09 8.39
C SER A 145 -9.89 -8.80 8.93
N GLU A 146 -9.14 -7.70 8.94
CA GLU A 146 -9.61 -6.39 9.39
C GLU A 146 -10.68 -5.81 8.45
N LEU A 147 -10.50 -5.95 7.14
CA LEU A 147 -11.49 -5.60 6.14
C LEU A 147 -12.80 -6.38 6.33
N ASN A 148 -12.70 -7.68 6.60
CA ASN A 148 -13.88 -8.49 6.87
C ASN A 148 -14.62 -8.04 8.14
N GLN A 149 -13.89 -7.60 9.18
CA GLN A 149 -14.47 -7.09 10.42
C GLN A 149 -15.10 -5.71 10.27
N ASN A 150 -14.51 -4.83 9.48
CA ASN A 150 -14.88 -3.42 9.36
C ASN A 150 -15.55 -3.07 8.01
N GLY A 151 -15.80 -4.03 7.14
CA GLY A 151 -16.20 -3.81 5.75
C GLY A 151 -17.38 -2.84 5.57
N SER A 152 -18.45 -2.99 6.36
CA SER A 152 -19.62 -2.09 6.28
C SER A 152 -19.25 -0.64 6.62
N LYS A 153 -18.40 -0.41 7.64
CA LYS A 153 -17.96 0.93 8.05
C LYS A 153 -17.02 1.55 7.02
N ILE A 154 -16.15 0.74 6.43
CA ILE A 154 -15.24 1.17 5.35
C ILE A 154 -16.05 1.59 4.12
N ILE A 155 -17.07 0.81 3.73
CA ILE A 155 -17.96 1.16 2.60
C ILE A 155 -18.73 2.46 2.90
N GLU A 156 -19.20 2.64 4.12
CA GLU A 156 -19.86 3.88 4.54
C GLU A 156 -18.92 5.08 4.46
N ALA A 157 -17.72 4.98 5.01
CA ALA A 157 -16.71 6.04 4.95
C ALA A 157 -16.35 6.40 3.49
N LEU A 158 -16.10 5.40 2.64
CA LEU A 158 -15.85 5.61 1.21
C LEU A 158 -17.05 6.28 0.52
N SER A 159 -18.28 5.87 0.85
CA SER A 159 -19.48 6.44 0.24
C SER A 159 -19.66 7.91 0.60
N ILE A 160 -19.34 8.30 1.83
CA ILE A 160 -19.36 9.70 2.28
C ILE A 160 -18.36 10.52 1.47
N GLU A 161 -17.11 10.04 1.37
CA GLU A 161 -16.04 10.73 0.65
C GLU A 161 -16.33 10.85 -0.86
N LEU A 162 -16.84 9.79 -1.47
CA LEU A 162 -17.22 9.80 -2.90
C LEU A 162 -18.39 10.73 -3.20
N ASN A 163 -19.34 10.89 -2.27
CA ASN A 163 -20.49 11.80 -2.45
C ASN A 163 -20.12 13.26 -2.16
N ALA A 164 -19.19 13.53 -1.27
CA ALA A 164 -18.69 14.88 -0.98
C ALA A 164 -17.96 15.52 -2.18
N LYS A 165 -17.58 14.72 -3.19
CA LYS A 165 -16.83 15.16 -4.38
C LYS A 165 -17.70 15.30 -5.65
N LYS A 166 -18.99 15.07 -5.56
CA LYS A 166 -19.94 15.36 -6.65
C LYS A 166 -20.42 16.82 -6.56
#